data_391b03482de516cfa6ba2add63956e0f
#
_entry.id   391b03482de516cfa6ba2add63956e0f
#
_cell.length_a   1.000
_cell.length_b   1.000
_cell.length_c   1.000
_cell.angle_alpha   90.00
_cell.angle_beta   90.00
_cell.angle_gamma   90.00
#
_symmetry.space_group_name_H-M   'P 1'
#
loop_
_entity.id
_entity.type
_entity.pdbx_description
1 polymer ?
#
loop_
_entity_poly.entity_id
_entity_poly.type
_entity_poly.pdbx_seq_one_letter_code
_entity_poly.pdbx_strand_id
1 'polypeptide(L)'
;MTLPTIETRPVQVNSGAIPLPVYVAMPDGAGPWGAVVVLQEIFGVNGHIRDITERIAQEGYVALAPALYHRQAPGFETGYTSDDVQVGRQYKVKTNADELLRDIQATINYTKTLPQVKAGGVGCIGFCFGGHVAYLAATLADTVAIASFYGAGIPDTAFGSGPVALDRTPHITGTLHCFFGSEDASIPAEAVDQ
;
A
#
# COMPACT_ATOMS: atom_id res chain seq x y z
N MET A 1 5.29 23.83 -16.27
CA MET A 1 6.42 22.93 -15.93
C MET A 1 6.18 21.61 -16.60
N THR A 2 7.15 21.08 -17.33
CA THR A 2 7.09 19.71 -17.85
C THR A 2 7.32 18.75 -16.67
N LEU A 3 6.47 17.73 -16.53
CA LEU A 3 6.69 16.68 -15.53
C LEU A 3 8.01 15.96 -15.82
N PRO A 4 8.73 15.50 -14.79
CA PRO A 4 9.92 14.69 -14.97
C PRO A 4 9.61 13.43 -15.79
N THR A 5 10.55 13.01 -16.62
CA THR A 5 10.49 11.67 -17.22
C THR A 5 10.67 10.61 -16.15
N ILE A 6 9.97 9.49 -16.30
CA ILE A 6 9.99 8.37 -15.35
C ILE A 6 10.28 7.07 -16.09
N GLU A 7 10.89 6.14 -15.38
CA GLU A 7 11.04 4.74 -15.79
C GLU A 7 10.06 3.87 -15.01
N THR A 8 9.41 2.93 -15.68
CA THR A 8 8.51 1.95 -15.03
C THR A 8 8.95 0.53 -15.35
N ARG A 9 8.83 -0.38 -14.37
CA ARG A 9 9.13 -1.80 -14.58
C ARG A 9 8.43 -2.69 -13.55
N PRO A 10 8.00 -3.89 -13.93
CA PRO A 10 7.64 -4.93 -12.97
C PRO A 10 8.91 -5.59 -12.40
N VAL A 11 8.89 -5.92 -11.13
CA VAL A 11 9.93 -6.69 -10.47
C VAL A 11 9.32 -7.81 -9.63
N GLN A 12 10.13 -8.80 -9.28
CA GLN A 12 9.76 -9.85 -8.32
C GLN A 12 10.57 -9.66 -7.05
N VAL A 13 9.89 -9.51 -5.92
CA VAL A 13 10.49 -9.32 -4.61
C VAL A 13 10.34 -10.62 -3.80
N ASN A 14 11.37 -11.00 -3.07
CA ASN A 14 11.30 -12.16 -2.20
C ASN A 14 10.53 -11.83 -0.92
N SER A 15 9.30 -12.37 -0.79
CA SER A 15 8.45 -12.26 0.40
C SER A 15 8.05 -13.64 0.94
N GLY A 16 8.97 -14.59 0.97
CA GLY A 16 8.75 -15.97 1.41
C GLY A 16 8.75 -16.95 0.24
N ALA A 17 7.91 -18.00 0.32
CA ALA A 17 7.93 -19.10 -0.66
C ALA A 17 7.40 -18.70 -2.05
N ILE A 18 6.55 -17.67 -2.12
CA ILE A 18 5.94 -17.19 -3.37
C ILE A 18 6.48 -15.80 -3.67
N PRO A 19 7.11 -15.57 -4.84
CA PRO A 19 7.57 -14.24 -5.24
C PRO A 19 6.43 -13.23 -5.25
N LEU A 20 6.70 -12.04 -4.73
CA LEU A 20 5.78 -10.92 -4.70
C LEU A 20 6.00 -10.04 -5.94
N PRO A 21 5.04 -9.96 -6.87
CA PRO A 21 5.11 -9.01 -7.96
C PRO A 21 4.96 -7.58 -7.43
N VAL A 22 5.82 -6.68 -7.88
CA VAL A 22 5.79 -5.26 -7.50
C VAL A 22 5.92 -4.42 -8.76
N TYR A 23 5.01 -3.47 -8.94
CA TYR A 23 5.14 -2.44 -9.96
C TYR A 23 6.01 -1.31 -9.42
N VAL A 24 7.05 -0.93 -10.16
CA VAL A 24 7.99 0.12 -9.77
C VAL A 24 7.93 1.25 -10.78
N ALA A 25 7.85 2.48 -10.29
CA ALA A 25 8.04 3.71 -11.05
C ALA A 25 9.08 4.59 -10.35
N MET A 26 10.00 5.17 -11.11
CA MET A 26 11.04 6.03 -10.57
C MET A 26 11.38 7.17 -11.52
N PRO A 27 11.83 8.32 -11.02
CA PRO A 27 12.34 9.40 -11.88
C PRO A 27 13.58 8.94 -12.65
N ASP A 28 13.76 9.45 -13.88
CA ASP A 28 15.01 9.27 -14.61
C ASP A 28 16.15 10.02 -13.91
N GLY A 29 17.33 9.40 -13.85
CA GLY A 29 18.54 10.03 -13.31
C GLY A 29 19.16 9.28 -12.12
N ALA A 30 20.10 9.94 -11.47
CA ALA A 30 20.94 9.31 -10.46
C ALA A 30 20.35 9.30 -9.03
N GLY A 31 19.35 10.13 -8.73
CA GLY A 31 18.83 10.29 -7.38
C GLY A 31 19.81 11.05 -6.45
N PRO A 32 19.83 10.80 -5.13
CA PRO A 32 18.96 9.86 -4.43
C PRO A 32 17.56 10.43 -4.13
N TRP A 33 16.53 9.62 -4.29
CA TRP A 33 15.14 9.99 -4.02
C TRP A 33 14.58 9.26 -2.79
N GLY A 34 13.57 9.84 -2.15
CA GLY A 34 12.76 9.14 -1.17
C GLY A 34 12.00 7.98 -1.82
N ALA A 35 11.58 7.00 -1.02
CA ALA A 35 10.76 5.90 -1.52
C ALA A 35 9.36 5.90 -0.89
N VAL A 36 8.35 5.48 -1.67
CA VAL A 36 6.95 5.37 -1.24
C VAL A 36 6.39 4.03 -1.69
N VAL A 37 5.81 3.29 -0.76
CA VAL A 37 5.01 2.09 -1.05
C VAL A 37 3.56 2.50 -1.26
N VAL A 38 2.98 2.10 -2.38
CA VAL A 38 1.59 2.39 -2.79
C VAL A 38 0.75 1.14 -2.63
N LEU A 39 -0.25 1.19 -1.75
CA LEU A 39 -1.07 0.04 -1.40
C LEU A 39 -2.41 0.09 -2.14
N GLN A 40 -2.66 -1.00 -2.85
CA GLN A 40 -3.80 -1.19 -3.74
C GLN A 40 -5.16 -1.13 -3.04
N GLU A 41 -6.18 -0.79 -3.80
CA GLU A 41 -7.58 -1.05 -3.43
C GLU A 41 -7.89 -2.56 -3.53
N ILE A 42 -9.15 -2.95 -3.32
CA ILE A 42 -9.58 -4.35 -3.50
C ILE A 42 -9.45 -4.86 -4.93
N PHE A 43 -9.12 -4.01 -5.89
CA PHE A 43 -9.09 -4.29 -7.33
C PHE A 43 -7.72 -4.72 -7.86
N GLY A 44 -6.74 -4.93 -6.99
CA GLY A 44 -5.36 -5.27 -7.39
C GLY A 44 -4.53 -4.07 -7.82
N VAL A 45 -3.33 -4.32 -8.33
CA VAL A 45 -2.45 -3.29 -8.91
C VAL A 45 -2.90 -2.99 -10.34
N ASN A 46 -4.11 -2.47 -10.45
CA ASN A 46 -4.76 -2.14 -11.72
C ASN A 46 -4.22 -0.83 -12.33
N GLY A 47 -4.80 -0.42 -13.47
CA GLY A 47 -4.38 0.80 -14.17
C GLY A 47 -4.40 2.05 -13.29
N HIS A 48 -5.37 2.19 -12.38
CA HIS A 48 -5.46 3.32 -11.46
C HIS A 48 -4.30 3.34 -10.44
N ILE A 49 -3.99 2.20 -9.81
CA ILE A 49 -2.88 2.12 -8.85
C ILE A 49 -1.54 2.33 -9.55
N ARG A 50 -1.38 1.85 -10.79
CA ARG A 50 -0.18 2.14 -11.58
C ARG A 50 -0.05 3.64 -11.90
N ASP A 51 -1.14 4.31 -12.31
CA ASP A 51 -1.16 5.75 -12.54
C ASP A 51 -0.75 6.54 -11.30
N ILE A 52 -1.31 6.20 -10.13
CA ILE A 52 -0.91 6.83 -8.86
C ILE A 52 0.58 6.61 -8.57
N THR A 53 1.09 5.40 -8.78
CA THR A 53 2.50 5.06 -8.58
C THR A 53 3.39 5.90 -9.50
N GLU A 54 3.00 6.06 -10.76
CA GLU A 54 3.71 6.91 -11.73
C GLU A 54 3.66 8.39 -11.37
N ARG A 55 2.51 8.90 -10.93
CA ARG A 55 2.39 10.29 -10.47
C ARG A 55 3.26 10.58 -9.26
N ILE A 56 3.38 9.64 -8.31
CA ILE A 56 4.29 9.78 -7.17
C ILE A 56 5.75 9.80 -7.67
N ALA A 57 6.08 9.02 -8.70
CA ALA A 57 7.41 9.07 -9.30
C ALA A 57 7.68 10.41 -10.00
N GLN A 58 6.69 11.00 -10.66
CA GLN A 58 6.79 12.33 -11.25
C GLN A 58 7.00 13.44 -10.20
N GLU A 59 6.59 13.21 -8.95
CA GLU A 59 6.87 14.12 -7.82
C GLU A 59 8.27 13.90 -7.20
N GLY A 60 9.11 13.05 -7.78
CA GLY A 60 10.50 12.86 -7.36
C GLY A 60 10.72 11.76 -6.32
N TYR A 61 9.86 10.74 -6.28
CA TYR A 61 10.01 9.58 -5.41
C TYR A 61 10.20 8.29 -6.21
N VAL A 62 10.86 7.31 -5.62
CA VAL A 62 10.77 5.92 -6.12
C VAL A 62 9.51 5.31 -5.53
N ALA A 63 8.53 4.98 -6.37
CA ALA A 63 7.24 4.48 -5.96
C ALA A 63 7.08 2.99 -6.31
N LEU A 64 6.54 2.20 -5.38
CA LEU A 64 6.42 0.75 -5.50
C LEU A 64 5.03 0.27 -5.09
N ALA A 65 4.35 -0.43 -5.97
CA ALA A 65 3.03 -1.01 -5.70
C ALA A 65 3.11 -2.55 -5.65
N PRO A 66 3.15 -3.16 -4.44
CA PRO A 66 3.13 -4.62 -4.29
C PRO A 66 1.74 -5.20 -4.57
N ALA A 67 1.69 -6.34 -5.27
CA ALA A 67 0.46 -7.07 -5.55
C ALA A 67 0.05 -7.93 -4.34
N LEU A 68 -0.72 -7.34 -3.41
CA LEU A 68 -1.02 -7.94 -2.10
C LEU A 68 -1.88 -9.22 -2.17
N TYR A 69 -2.49 -9.51 -3.32
CA TYR A 69 -3.27 -10.74 -3.53
C TYR A 69 -2.49 -11.86 -4.22
N HIS A 70 -1.16 -11.70 -4.37
CA HIS A 70 -0.32 -12.64 -5.17
C HIS A 70 -0.39 -14.10 -4.72
N ARG A 71 -0.67 -14.36 -3.43
CA ARG A 71 -0.80 -15.73 -2.88
C ARG A 71 -2.10 -16.39 -3.28
N GLN A 72 -3.17 -15.62 -3.41
CA GLN A 72 -4.53 -16.10 -3.64
C GLN A 72 -4.92 -16.03 -5.10
N ALA A 73 -4.46 -15.00 -5.80
CA ALA A 73 -4.80 -14.69 -7.19
C ALA A 73 -3.61 -14.00 -7.88
N PRO A 74 -2.59 -14.77 -8.31
CA PRO A 74 -1.45 -14.20 -9.02
C PRO A 74 -1.88 -13.40 -10.25
N GLY A 75 -1.41 -12.15 -10.36
CA GLY A 75 -1.74 -11.26 -11.47
C GLY A 75 -3.17 -10.71 -11.45
N PHE A 76 -3.89 -10.83 -10.34
CA PHE A 76 -5.24 -10.30 -10.23
C PHE A 76 -5.26 -8.78 -10.35
N GLU A 77 -6.02 -8.30 -11.31
CA GLU A 77 -6.47 -6.92 -11.44
C GLU A 77 -7.88 -6.89 -12.06
N THR A 78 -8.68 -5.93 -11.66
CA THR A 78 -10.04 -5.79 -12.17
C THR A 78 -10.49 -4.32 -12.20
N GLY A 79 -11.69 -4.07 -12.75
CA GLY A 79 -12.30 -2.76 -12.84
C GLY A 79 -13.12 -2.38 -11.60
N TYR A 80 -14.16 -1.58 -11.82
CA TYR A 80 -14.97 -0.96 -10.74
C TYR A 80 -16.46 -1.29 -10.85
N THR A 81 -16.84 -2.33 -11.56
CA THR A 81 -18.25 -2.78 -11.61
C THR A 81 -18.66 -3.42 -10.28
N SER A 82 -19.97 -3.62 -10.08
CA SER A 82 -20.48 -4.33 -8.89
C SER A 82 -19.90 -5.74 -8.75
N ASP A 83 -19.69 -6.43 -9.86
CA ASP A 83 -19.11 -7.78 -9.87
C ASP A 83 -17.62 -7.74 -9.52
N ASP A 84 -16.87 -6.76 -10.01
CA ASP A 84 -15.49 -6.53 -9.63
C ASP A 84 -15.33 -6.28 -8.13
N VAL A 85 -16.24 -5.48 -7.55
CA VAL A 85 -16.28 -5.24 -6.09
C VAL A 85 -16.51 -6.54 -5.32
N GLN A 86 -17.42 -7.40 -5.77
CA GLN A 86 -17.67 -8.69 -5.11
C GLN A 86 -16.44 -9.59 -5.15
N VAL A 87 -15.78 -9.69 -6.31
CA VAL A 87 -14.55 -10.50 -6.45
C VAL A 87 -13.43 -9.95 -5.58
N GLY A 88 -13.18 -8.63 -5.61
CA GLY A 88 -12.16 -7.99 -4.79
C GLY A 88 -12.37 -8.21 -3.29
N ARG A 89 -13.63 -8.15 -2.83
CA ARG A 89 -13.99 -8.45 -1.43
C ARG A 89 -13.70 -9.90 -1.05
N GLN A 90 -13.90 -10.88 -1.96
CA GLN A 90 -13.56 -12.27 -1.70
C GLN A 90 -12.07 -12.49 -1.46
N TYR A 91 -11.19 -11.71 -2.11
CA TYR A 91 -9.75 -11.76 -1.84
C TYR A 91 -9.38 -11.01 -0.57
N LYS A 92 -9.98 -9.82 -0.33
CA LYS A 92 -9.76 -9.07 0.91
C LYS A 92 -9.96 -9.93 2.15
N VAL A 93 -11.07 -10.66 2.25
CA VAL A 93 -11.40 -11.48 3.44
C VAL A 93 -10.46 -12.66 3.67
N LYS A 94 -9.67 -13.04 2.66
CA LYS A 94 -8.66 -14.09 2.76
C LYS A 94 -7.26 -13.56 3.12
N THR A 95 -7.10 -12.26 3.28
CA THR A 95 -5.80 -11.68 3.66
C THR A 95 -5.51 -11.89 5.14
N ASN A 96 -4.23 -11.90 5.46
CA ASN A 96 -3.74 -12.06 6.83
C ASN A 96 -2.78 -10.92 7.16
N ALA A 97 -2.89 -10.33 8.36
CA ALA A 97 -2.10 -9.18 8.78
C ALA A 97 -0.59 -9.43 8.69
N ASP A 98 -0.13 -10.59 9.16
CA ASP A 98 1.31 -10.90 9.18
C ASP A 98 1.87 -11.11 7.76
N GLU A 99 1.06 -11.64 6.84
CA GLU A 99 1.43 -11.76 5.43
C GLU A 99 1.49 -10.41 4.74
N LEU A 100 0.50 -9.53 4.98
CA LEU A 100 0.48 -8.17 4.46
C LEU A 100 1.69 -7.38 4.94
N LEU A 101 1.99 -7.42 6.25
CA LEU A 101 3.16 -6.75 6.83
C LEU A 101 4.47 -7.31 6.27
N ARG A 102 4.57 -8.62 6.06
CA ARG A 102 5.74 -9.26 5.45
C ARG A 102 5.96 -8.78 4.01
N ASP A 103 4.90 -8.67 3.22
CA ASP A 103 4.97 -8.21 1.83
C ASP A 103 5.40 -6.74 1.74
N ILE A 104 4.84 -5.91 2.61
CA ILE A 104 5.22 -4.49 2.69
C ILE A 104 6.67 -4.36 3.14
N GLN A 105 7.08 -5.08 4.19
CA GLN A 105 8.47 -5.07 4.66
C GLN A 105 9.44 -5.58 3.59
N ALA A 106 9.07 -6.62 2.85
CA ALA A 106 9.88 -7.12 1.74
C ALA A 106 10.03 -6.06 0.63
N THR A 107 8.94 -5.34 0.31
CA THR A 107 8.97 -4.22 -0.63
C THR A 107 9.86 -3.08 -0.13
N ILE A 108 9.77 -2.72 1.15
CA ILE A 108 10.65 -1.74 1.79
C ILE A 108 12.11 -2.19 1.72
N ASN A 109 12.40 -3.45 2.03
CA ASN A 109 13.76 -3.98 1.95
C ASN A 109 14.31 -3.92 0.52
N TYR A 110 13.45 -4.17 -0.48
CA TYR A 110 13.85 -4.02 -1.89
C TYR A 110 14.23 -2.58 -2.22
N THR A 111 13.53 -1.56 -1.70
CA THR A 111 13.91 -0.15 -1.94
C THR A 111 15.34 0.13 -1.47
N LYS A 112 15.76 -0.48 -0.36
CA LYS A 112 17.12 -0.30 0.21
C LYS A 112 18.22 -0.90 -0.66
N THR A 113 17.89 -1.76 -1.63
CA THR A 113 18.84 -2.31 -2.60
C THR A 113 19.04 -1.42 -3.82
N LEU A 114 18.18 -0.43 -4.02
CA LEU A 114 18.23 0.45 -5.17
C LEU A 114 19.21 1.61 -4.93
N PRO A 115 20.24 1.78 -5.75
CA PRO A 115 21.24 2.84 -5.56
C PRO A 115 20.66 4.25 -5.68
N GLN A 116 19.51 4.39 -6.37
CA GLN A 116 18.80 5.65 -6.54
C GLN A 116 17.93 6.04 -5.33
N VAL A 117 17.77 5.15 -4.34
CA VAL A 117 16.94 5.42 -3.16
C VAL A 117 17.78 6.00 -2.03
N LYS A 118 17.30 7.11 -1.46
CA LYS A 118 17.88 7.75 -0.30
C LYS A 118 17.81 6.81 0.92
N ALA A 119 18.93 6.71 1.65
CA ALA A 119 18.92 6.01 2.92
C ALA A 119 17.94 6.66 3.92
N GLY A 120 17.21 5.86 4.66
CA GLY A 120 16.24 6.32 5.66
C GLY A 120 14.93 5.54 5.61
N GLY A 121 13.90 6.10 6.23
CA GLY A 121 12.57 5.51 6.24
C GLY A 121 11.82 5.69 4.92
N VAL A 122 10.81 4.87 4.74
CA VAL A 122 9.98 4.81 3.53
C VAL A 122 8.59 5.36 3.83
N GLY A 123 8.04 6.14 2.90
CA GLY A 123 6.64 6.55 2.94
C GLY A 123 5.71 5.39 2.56
N CYS A 124 4.47 5.44 3.05
CA CYS A 124 3.44 4.48 2.67
C CYS A 124 2.12 5.22 2.41
N ILE A 125 1.48 4.94 1.30
CA ILE A 125 0.16 5.50 0.96
C ILE A 125 -0.77 4.38 0.53
N GLY A 126 -2.01 4.40 0.98
CA GLY A 126 -2.98 3.37 0.61
C GLY A 126 -4.39 3.90 0.48
N PHE A 127 -5.20 3.21 -0.33
CA PHE A 127 -6.53 3.62 -0.72
C PHE A 127 -7.53 2.50 -0.45
N CYS A 128 -8.70 2.78 0.13
CA CYS A 128 -9.73 1.79 0.45
C CYS A 128 -9.17 0.65 1.33
N PHE A 129 -9.16 -0.58 0.84
CA PHE A 129 -8.44 -1.71 1.46
C PHE A 129 -6.99 -1.35 1.78
N GLY A 130 -6.28 -0.74 0.81
CA GLY A 130 -4.91 -0.27 1.01
C GLY A 130 -4.80 0.85 2.06
N GLY A 131 -5.84 1.65 2.28
CA GLY A 131 -5.89 2.63 3.38
C GLY A 131 -5.87 1.94 4.74
N HIS A 132 -6.67 0.90 4.93
CA HIS A 132 -6.63 0.07 6.13
C HIS A 132 -5.27 -0.65 6.28
N VAL A 133 -4.73 -1.18 5.18
CA VAL A 133 -3.40 -1.82 5.20
C VAL A 133 -2.28 -0.81 5.47
N ALA A 134 -2.41 0.46 5.02
CA ALA A 134 -1.46 1.52 5.32
C ALA A 134 -1.44 1.85 6.83
N TYR A 135 -2.61 1.88 7.47
CA TYR A 135 -2.69 2.02 8.92
C TYR A 135 -1.94 0.87 9.64
N LEU A 136 -2.18 -0.36 9.20
CA LEU A 136 -1.47 -1.52 9.72
C LEU A 136 0.05 -1.41 9.48
N ALA A 137 0.48 -0.99 8.28
CA ALA A 137 1.89 -0.83 7.92
C ALA A 137 2.60 0.27 8.73
N ALA A 138 1.87 1.21 9.33
CA ALA A 138 2.43 2.22 10.22
C ALA A 138 3.13 1.63 11.45
N THR A 139 2.87 0.37 11.79
CA THR A 139 3.55 -0.36 12.86
C THR A 139 4.94 -0.89 12.47
N LEU A 140 5.30 -0.84 11.18
CA LEU A 140 6.64 -1.23 10.72
C LEU A 140 7.65 -0.12 11.03
N ALA A 141 8.77 -0.45 11.68
CA ALA A 141 9.78 0.52 12.10
C ALA A 141 10.42 1.31 10.93
N ASP A 142 10.37 0.76 9.73
CA ASP A 142 10.92 1.39 8.52
C ASP A 142 9.94 2.38 7.86
N THR A 143 8.66 2.44 8.28
CA THR A 143 7.68 3.40 7.76
C THR A 143 7.69 4.68 8.60
N VAL A 144 7.95 5.82 7.96
CA VAL A 144 8.13 7.11 8.66
C VAL A 144 7.01 8.12 8.39
N ALA A 145 6.33 7.99 7.26
CA ALA A 145 5.23 8.87 6.86
C ALA A 145 4.14 8.04 6.17
N ILE A 146 2.96 8.03 6.72
CA ILE A 146 1.87 7.18 6.26
C ILE A 146 0.64 8.02 5.93
N ALA A 147 0.04 7.77 4.77
CA ALA A 147 -1.23 8.35 4.36
C ALA A 147 -2.26 7.24 4.10
N SER A 148 -3.26 7.16 4.97
CA SER A 148 -4.38 6.21 4.89
C SER A 148 -5.60 6.92 4.32
N PHE A 149 -5.98 6.61 3.08
CA PHE A 149 -7.17 7.17 2.45
C PHE A 149 -8.35 6.20 2.53
N TYR A 150 -9.43 6.66 3.12
CA TYR A 150 -10.73 5.95 3.27
C TYR A 150 -10.57 4.47 3.64
N GLY A 151 -9.71 4.18 4.63
CA GLY A 151 -9.47 2.84 5.14
C GLY A 151 -10.60 2.35 6.03
N ALA A 152 -11.61 1.71 5.43
CA ALA A 152 -12.73 1.16 6.19
C ALA A 152 -12.32 -0.07 7.01
N GLY A 153 -12.84 -0.17 8.25
CA GLY A 153 -12.67 -1.34 9.11
C GLY A 153 -11.46 -1.30 10.02
N ILE A 154 -10.74 -0.19 10.14
CA ILE A 154 -9.59 -0.03 11.03
C ILE A 154 -9.93 -0.41 12.49
N PRO A 155 -11.08 0.04 13.08
CA PRO A 155 -11.40 -0.26 14.47
C PRO A 155 -12.06 -1.62 14.71
N ASP A 156 -12.63 -2.26 13.68
CA ASP A 156 -13.56 -3.39 13.87
C ASP A 156 -13.28 -4.62 13.00
N THR A 157 -12.45 -4.50 11.97
CA THR A 157 -12.18 -5.59 11.02
C THR A 157 -10.72 -6.02 11.10
N ALA A 158 -10.48 -7.25 11.55
CA ALA A 158 -9.16 -7.84 11.56
C ALA A 158 -8.82 -8.50 10.21
N PHE A 159 -7.55 -8.51 9.85
CA PHE A 159 -7.02 -9.34 8.77
C PHE A 159 -6.59 -10.71 9.32
N GLY A 160 -7.38 -11.74 9.08
CA GLY A 160 -7.20 -13.06 9.68
C GLY A 160 -7.67 -13.10 11.14
N SER A 161 -7.01 -13.89 11.97
CA SER A 161 -7.39 -14.14 13.38
C SER A 161 -6.70 -13.21 14.40
N GLY A 162 -5.98 -12.21 13.93
CA GLY A 162 -5.25 -11.28 14.81
C GLY A 162 -6.12 -10.15 15.37
N PRO A 163 -5.53 -9.20 16.12
CA PRO A 163 -6.21 -8.00 16.58
C PRO A 163 -6.54 -7.08 15.41
N VAL A 164 -7.53 -6.20 15.61
CA VAL A 164 -7.85 -5.13 14.67
C VAL A 164 -6.69 -4.14 14.55
N ALA A 165 -6.66 -3.37 13.46
CA ALA A 165 -5.56 -2.45 13.22
C ALA A 165 -5.47 -1.35 14.29
N LEU A 166 -6.60 -0.88 14.81
CA LEU A 166 -6.66 0.12 15.88
C LEU A 166 -5.92 -0.31 17.15
N ASP A 167 -6.04 -1.59 17.55
CA ASP A 167 -5.34 -2.12 18.73
C ASP A 167 -3.81 -2.07 18.61
N ARG A 168 -3.30 -1.93 17.39
CA ARG A 168 -1.86 -1.83 17.11
C ARG A 168 -1.33 -0.40 17.12
N THR A 169 -2.20 0.61 17.31
CA THR A 169 -1.83 2.04 17.36
C THR A 169 -0.65 2.35 18.29
N PRO A 170 -0.52 1.73 19.49
CA PRO A 170 0.62 1.99 20.36
C PRO A 170 2.01 1.62 19.77
N HIS A 171 2.03 0.86 18.70
CA HIS A 171 3.26 0.45 18.00
C HIS A 171 3.63 1.37 16.82
N ILE A 172 2.81 2.38 16.51
CA ILE A 172 3.09 3.35 15.43
C ILE A 172 4.16 4.32 15.91
N THR A 173 5.27 4.41 15.17
CA THR A 173 6.39 5.30 15.49
C THR A 173 6.55 6.45 14.48
N GLY A 174 6.01 6.30 13.29
CA GLY A 174 6.01 7.33 12.24
C GLY A 174 4.86 8.32 12.35
N THR A 175 4.77 9.23 11.39
CA THR A 175 3.64 10.15 11.25
C THR A 175 2.54 9.50 10.42
N LEU A 176 1.36 9.35 10.98
CA LEU A 176 0.18 8.80 10.31
C LEU A 176 -0.86 9.90 10.09
N HIS A 177 -1.31 10.06 8.84
CA HIS A 177 -2.46 10.86 8.47
C HIS A 177 -3.56 9.96 7.91
N CYS A 178 -4.75 10.04 8.47
CA CYS A 178 -5.95 9.36 8.00
C CYS A 178 -6.90 10.36 7.35
N PHE A 179 -7.42 10.03 6.17
CA PHE A 179 -8.31 10.88 5.39
C PHE A 179 -9.63 10.14 5.18
N PHE A 180 -10.71 10.69 5.71
CA PHE A 180 -12.06 10.12 5.61
C PHE A 180 -13.02 11.14 5.00
N GLY A 181 -13.93 10.66 4.14
CA GLY A 181 -15.01 11.49 3.60
C GLY A 181 -16.19 11.52 4.59
N SER A 182 -16.73 12.69 4.88
CA SER A 182 -17.89 12.85 5.78
C SER A 182 -19.18 12.19 5.24
N GLU A 183 -19.25 11.94 3.94
CA GLU A 183 -20.38 11.31 3.26
C GLU A 183 -20.13 9.83 2.92
N ASP A 184 -19.04 9.23 3.41
CA ASP A 184 -18.73 7.83 3.14
C ASP A 184 -19.57 6.91 4.04
N ALA A 185 -20.62 6.33 3.49
CA ALA A 185 -21.49 5.41 4.20
C ALA A 185 -20.79 4.11 4.69
N SER A 186 -19.61 3.80 4.17
CA SER A 186 -18.81 2.65 4.59
C SER A 186 -17.94 2.94 5.81
N ILE A 187 -17.81 4.21 6.20
CA ILE A 187 -16.98 4.66 7.34
C ILE A 187 -17.79 5.65 8.17
N PRO A 188 -18.65 5.16 9.07
CA PRO A 188 -19.49 6.05 9.89
C PRO A 188 -18.63 6.92 10.82
N ALA A 189 -19.14 8.09 11.18
CA ALA A 189 -18.43 9.07 12.02
C ALA A 189 -17.92 8.46 13.33
N GLU A 190 -18.72 7.57 13.95
CA GLU A 190 -18.33 6.88 15.18
C GLU A 190 -17.10 5.99 15.03
N ALA A 191 -16.83 5.50 13.82
CA ALA A 191 -15.60 4.73 13.52
C ALA A 191 -14.39 5.65 13.31
N VAL A 192 -14.61 6.90 12.89
CA VAL A 192 -13.54 7.90 12.73
C VAL A 192 -13.13 8.49 14.08
N ASP A 193 -14.07 8.61 15.03
CA ASP A 193 -13.87 9.21 16.35
C ASP A 193 -13.13 8.28 17.34
N GLN A 194 -12.89 7.01 17.00
CA GLN A 194 -12.15 6.04 17.82
C GLN A 194 -10.64 6.20 17.68
#